data_a3c7eddb24c968607d93d228ff393160
#
_entry.id   a3c7eddb24c968607d93d228ff393160
#
_cell.length_a   1.000
_cell.length_b   1.000
_cell.length_c   1.000
_cell.angle_alpha   90.00
_cell.angle_beta   90.00
_cell.angle_gamma   90.00
#
_symmetry.space_group_name_H-M   'P 1'
#
loop_
_entity.id
_entity.type
_entity.pdbx_description
1 polymer ?
#
loop_
_entity_poly.entity_id
_entity_poly.type
_entity_poly.pdbx_seq_one_letter_code
_entity_poly.pdbx_strand_id
1 'polypeptide(L)'
;MEKMTSRIQKLEFLLKQMDKIHLRDAAEMLNVSEMTIRRDLVSCASSVILLGGYIVKDPKTHAQKGYRIFEQQEKNTAEKMYLGKLAASLIEDGDVVFFDCGSTVPFIATQINDDIKFTALCCSINAFLALQEKPNCDLILCGGRYSRHNAFLNRIQRHSELDMICTNKAFISAAGVSIQQGVTCFNFDEAKAKQRVMEKTQQAFLVVDHSKFNRVEQAYIADLSAFDTVICDKPAPTAFIDKLPTLIFK
;
A
#
# COMPACT_ATOMS: atom_id res chain seq x y z
N MET A 1 8.87 0.25 -36.39
CA MET A 1 8.03 0.11 -35.18
C MET A 1 8.84 -0.35 -33.98
N GLU A 2 9.57 -1.44 -34.04
CA GLU A 2 10.33 -2.02 -32.92
C GLU A 2 11.36 -1.06 -32.27
N LYS A 3 12.17 -0.33 -33.08
CA LYS A 3 13.13 0.67 -32.58
C LYS A 3 12.46 1.87 -31.88
N MET A 4 11.26 2.26 -32.28
CA MET A 4 10.49 3.36 -31.70
C MET A 4 9.94 2.96 -30.32
N THR A 5 9.34 1.78 -30.21
CA THR A 5 8.84 1.23 -28.95
C THR A 5 9.96 1.08 -27.92
N SER A 6 11.15 0.62 -28.33
CA SER A 6 12.33 0.51 -27.47
C SER A 6 12.82 1.88 -26.93
N ARG A 7 12.74 2.97 -27.72
CA ARG A 7 13.13 4.32 -27.27
C ARG A 7 12.13 4.88 -26.26
N ILE A 8 10.84 4.74 -26.52
CA ILE A 8 9.79 5.16 -25.56
C ILE A 8 9.93 4.41 -24.23
N GLN A 9 10.16 3.10 -24.25
CA GLN A 9 10.40 2.32 -23.03
C GLN A 9 11.63 2.79 -22.24
N LYS A 10 12.70 3.21 -22.91
CA LYS A 10 13.87 3.80 -22.26
C LYS A 10 13.55 5.14 -21.60
N LEU A 11 12.76 6.00 -22.25
CA LEU A 11 12.30 7.26 -21.66
C LEU A 11 11.39 7.02 -20.44
N GLU A 12 10.49 6.06 -20.53
CA GLU A 12 9.64 5.64 -19.40
C GLU A 12 10.47 5.11 -18.22
N PHE A 13 11.52 4.36 -18.52
CA PHE A 13 12.45 3.86 -17.48
C PHE A 13 13.22 5.00 -16.80
N LEU A 14 13.78 5.94 -17.58
CA LEU A 14 14.49 7.11 -17.04
C LEU A 14 13.57 7.98 -16.18
N LEU A 15 12.32 8.16 -16.59
CA LEU A 15 11.31 8.92 -15.82
C LEU A 15 10.78 8.18 -14.55
N LYS A 16 11.27 6.98 -14.25
CA LYS A 16 11.08 6.36 -12.94
C LYS A 16 12.08 6.88 -11.91
N GLN A 17 13.23 7.37 -12.37
CA GLN A 17 14.32 7.84 -11.51
C GLN A 17 14.39 9.37 -11.44
N MET A 18 13.74 10.08 -12.36
CA MET A 18 13.71 11.55 -12.43
C MET A 18 12.32 12.03 -12.86
N ASP A 19 11.89 13.19 -12.39
CA ASP A 19 10.53 13.70 -12.65
C ASP A 19 10.34 14.21 -14.08
N LYS A 20 11.42 14.68 -14.71
CA LYS A 20 11.42 15.25 -16.07
C LYS A 20 12.77 15.10 -16.72
N ILE A 21 12.79 15.02 -18.07
CA ILE A 21 14.00 15.00 -18.89
C ILE A 21 13.87 16.09 -19.95
N HIS A 22 14.86 16.97 -20.08
CA HIS A 22 14.84 17.95 -21.15
C HIS A 22 14.92 17.24 -22.52
N LEU A 23 14.20 17.71 -23.53
CA LEU A 23 14.11 17.06 -24.84
C LEU A 23 15.48 16.88 -25.50
N ARG A 24 16.36 17.88 -25.34
CA ARG A 24 17.75 17.85 -25.82
C ARG A 24 18.55 16.74 -25.16
N ASP A 25 18.47 16.65 -23.84
CA ASP A 25 19.21 15.64 -23.08
C ASP A 25 18.74 14.22 -23.44
N ALA A 26 17.44 14.05 -23.62
CA ALA A 26 16.85 12.80 -24.10
C ALA A 26 17.32 12.42 -25.51
N ALA A 27 17.50 13.40 -26.39
CA ALA A 27 18.00 13.20 -27.76
C ALA A 27 19.47 12.74 -27.72
N GLU A 28 20.29 13.35 -26.88
CA GLU A 28 21.68 12.98 -26.67
C GLU A 28 21.80 11.57 -26.06
N MET A 29 21.04 11.27 -24.99
CA MET A 29 21.04 9.96 -24.33
C MET A 29 20.62 8.81 -25.24
N LEU A 30 19.69 9.06 -26.14
CA LEU A 30 19.16 8.05 -27.09
C LEU A 30 19.87 8.06 -28.45
N ASN A 31 20.85 8.96 -28.63
CA ASN A 31 21.61 9.15 -29.84
C ASN A 31 20.70 9.33 -31.09
N VAL A 32 19.73 10.24 -30.98
CA VAL A 32 18.77 10.60 -32.05
C VAL A 32 18.54 12.11 -32.08
N SER A 33 17.88 12.62 -33.13
CA SER A 33 17.48 14.02 -33.14
C SER A 33 16.25 14.29 -32.27
N GLU A 34 16.11 15.53 -31.76
CA GLU A 34 14.90 15.96 -31.03
C GLU A 34 13.62 15.74 -31.87
N MET A 35 13.71 15.94 -33.19
CA MET A 35 12.59 15.72 -34.12
C MET A 35 12.16 14.25 -34.14
N THR A 36 13.12 13.32 -33.99
CA THR A 36 12.82 11.89 -33.93
C THR A 36 12.02 11.58 -32.68
N ILE A 37 12.42 12.12 -31.50
CA ILE A 37 11.69 11.93 -30.24
C ILE A 37 10.29 12.55 -30.32
N ARG A 38 10.17 13.77 -30.84
CA ARG A 38 8.86 14.42 -31.04
C ARG A 38 7.91 13.56 -31.86
N ARG A 39 8.40 13.00 -32.97
CA ARG A 39 7.61 12.12 -33.82
C ARG A 39 7.24 10.81 -33.11
N ASP A 40 8.17 10.21 -32.36
CA ASP A 40 7.92 8.97 -31.61
C ASP A 40 6.83 9.18 -30.57
N LEU A 41 6.88 10.30 -29.82
CA LEU A 41 5.88 10.65 -28.79
C LEU A 41 4.49 10.92 -29.38
N VAL A 42 4.38 11.44 -30.59
CA VAL A 42 3.11 11.67 -31.30
C VAL A 42 2.56 10.37 -31.89
N SER A 43 3.43 9.49 -32.37
CA SER A 43 3.05 8.27 -33.13
C SER A 43 2.72 7.07 -32.24
N CYS A 44 3.06 7.10 -30.96
CA CYS A 44 2.75 6.04 -30.01
C CYS A 44 1.84 6.57 -28.91
N ALA A 45 0.80 5.80 -28.58
CA ALA A 45 0.12 5.96 -27.30
C ALA A 45 1.11 5.56 -26.21
N SER A 46 1.76 6.52 -25.57
CA SER A 46 2.79 6.31 -24.56
C SER A 46 2.39 6.94 -23.23
N SER A 47 2.97 6.45 -22.16
CA SER A 47 2.80 7.01 -20.81
C SER A 47 3.61 8.29 -20.58
N VAL A 48 4.26 8.82 -21.63
CA VAL A 48 5.11 10.01 -21.58
C VAL A 48 4.70 11.02 -22.65
N ILE A 49 4.75 12.30 -22.30
CA ILE A 49 4.42 13.43 -23.19
C ILE A 49 5.51 14.48 -23.17
N LEU A 50 5.51 15.33 -24.18
CA LEU A 50 6.35 16.54 -24.24
C LEU A 50 5.54 17.73 -23.71
N LEU A 51 6.01 18.35 -22.63
CA LEU A 51 5.40 19.53 -22.03
C LEU A 51 6.48 20.61 -21.79
N GLY A 52 6.32 21.78 -22.41
CA GLY A 52 7.24 22.91 -22.19
C GLY A 52 8.72 22.62 -22.47
N GLY A 53 9.03 21.76 -23.47
CA GLY A 53 10.40 21.35 -23.80
C GLY A 53 10.94 20.20 -22.95
N TYR A 54 10.17 19.70 -22.00
CA TYR A 54 10.52 18.55 -21.16
C TYR A 54 9.64 17.34 -21.48
N ILE A 55 10.24 16.17 -21.47
CA ILE A 55 9.55 14.90 -21.49
C ILE A 55 9.16 14.59 -20.05
N VAL A 56 7.88 14.36 -19.81
CA VAL A 56 7.29 14.06 -18.50
C VAL A 56 6.32 12.89 -18.62
N LYS A 57 6.00 12.25 -17.50
CA LYS A 57 4.91 11.26 -17.50
C LYS A 57 3.60 11.95 -17.87
N ASP A 58 2.81 11.34 -18.75
CA ASP A 58 1.51 11.89 -19.14
C ASP A 58 0.53 11.85 -17.96
N PRO A 59 0.05 13.00 -17.45
CA PRO A 59 -0.93 13.03 -16.37
C PRO A 59 -2.24 12.31 -16.72
N LYS A 60 -2.56 12.18 -18.01
CA LYS A 60 -3.79 11.52 -18.49
C LYS A 60 -3.67 9.99 -18.54
N THR A 61 -2.49 9.44 -18.74
CA THR A 61 -2.28 8.00 -18.65
C THR A 61 -2.34 7.49 -17.20
N HIS A 62 -2.22 8.39 -16.23
CA HIS A 62 -2.58 8.12 -14.82
C HIS A 62 -4.10 8.14 -14.57
N ALA A 63 -4.94 8.48 -15.55
CA ALA A 63 -6.41 8.48 -15.40
C ALA A 63 -7.05 7.09 -15.47
N GLN A 64 -6.32 6.02 -15.83
CA GLN A 64 -6.64 4.67 -15.34
C GLN A 64 -6.02 4.49 -13.96
N LYS A 65 -6.55 5.25 -13.00
CA LYS A 65 -6.20 5.15 -11.58
C LYS A 65 -6.73 3.86 -10.98
N GLY A 66 -6.13 2.73 -11.35
CA GLY A 66 -6.11 1.60 -10.45
C GLY A 66 -5.22 1.96 -9.25
N TYR A 67 -5.66 1.63 -8.05
CA TYR A 67 -4.87 1.72 -6.82
C TYR A 67 -3.47 1.13 -7.05
N ARG A 68 -2.41 1.92 -6.80
CA ARG A 68 -1.02 1.48 -6.84
C ARG A 68 -0.39 1.72 -5.48
N ILE A 69 -0.03 0.66 -4.80
CA ILE A 69 0.48 0.69 -3.43
C ILE A 69 1.69 1.60 -3.28
N PHE A 70 2.63 1.55 -4.22
CA PHE A 70 3.86 2.37 -4.19
C PHE A 70 3.58 3.87 -4.29
N GLU A 71 2.60 4.29 -5.11
CA GLU A 71 2.18 5.70 -5.19
C GLU A 71 1.45 6.14 -3.92
N GLN A 72 0.79 5.21 -3.24
CA GLN A 72 0.12 5.51 -1.96
C GLN A 72 1.11 5.56 -0.80
N GLN A 73 2.24 4.84 -0.85
CA GLN A 73 3.28 4.92 0.19
C GLN A 73 3.87 6.33 0.31
N GLU A 74 4.04 7.04 -0.80
CA GLU A 74 4.58 8.40 -0.85
C GLU A 74 3.63 9.47 -0.31
N LYS A 75 2.33 9.15 -0.16
CA LYS A 75 1.32 10.11 0.34
C LYS A 75 1.18 10.00 1.86
N ASN A 76 0.97 11.14 2.52
CA ASN A 76 0.72 11.22 3.96
C ASN A 76 1.82 10.48 4.77
N THR A 77 3.08 10.65 4.38
CA THR A 77 4.21 9.92 4.99
C THR A 77 4.38 10.25 6.47
N ALA A 78 4.22 11.53 6.85
CA ALA A 78 4.33 11.96 8.24
C ALA A 78 3.23 11.30 9.11
N GLU A 79 1.99 11.29 8.62
CA GLU A 79 0.87 10.63 9.27
C GLU A 79 1.10 9.13 9.43
N LYS A 80 1.60 8.46 8.38
CA LYS A 80 1.91 7.03 8.43
C LYS A 80 3.07 6.69 9.36
N MET A 81 4.11 7.52 9.40
CA MET A 81 5.20 7.38 10.38
C MET A 81 4.65 7.46 11.81
N TYR A 82 3.77 8.39 12.07
CA TYR A 82 3.13 8.55 13.36
C TYR A 82 2.23 7.36 13.72
N LEU A 83 1.37 6.94 12.79
CA LEU A 83 0.53 5.73 12.93
C LEU A 83 1.38 4.48 13.17
N GLY A 84 2.49 4.36 12.43
CA GLY A 84 3.45 3.27 12.58
C GLY A 84 4.01 3.20 14.00
N LYS A 85 4.38 4.34 14.59
CA LYS A 85 4.89 4.42 15.96
C LYS A 85 3.83 4.00 16.98
N LEU A 86 2.60 4.47 16.84
CA LEU A 86 1.50 4.09 17.74
C LEU A 86 1.21 2.58 17.64
N ALA A 87 1.07 2.06 16.43
CA ALA A 87 0.77 0.64 16.21
C ALA A 87 1.93 -0.26 16.69
N ALA A 88 3.18 0.11 16.40
CA ALA A 88 4.35 -0.65 16.83
C ALA A 88 4.48 -0.74 18.36
N SER A 89 4.06 0.30 19.10
CA SER A 89 4.11 0.29 20.57
C SER A 89 3.12 -0.70 21.22
N LEU A 90 2.21 -1.28 20.45
CA LEU A 90 1.26 -2.29 20.92
C LEU A 90 1.77 -3.72 20.71
N ILE A 91 2.92 -3.91 20.07
CA ILE A 91 3.51 -5.23 19.83
C ILE A 91 4.39 -5.59 21.01
N GLU A 92 4.19 -6.80 21.54
CA GLU A 92 4.86 -7.31 22.72
C GLU A 92 5.65 -8.59 22.43
N ASP A 93 6.52 -8.96 23.35
CA ASP A 93 7.32 -10.19 23.26
C ASP A 93 6.41 -11.43 23.21
N GLY A 94 6.67 -12.30 22.24
CA GLY A 94 5.91 -13.53 22.02
C GLY A 94 4.63 -13.37 21.19
N ASP A 95 4.30 -12.18 20.72
CA ASP A 95 3.13 -11.96 19.86
C ASP A 95 3.24 -12.69 18.51
N VAL A 96 2.11 -13.15 18.02
CA VAL A 96 1.89 -13.59 16.64
C VAL A 96 1.05 -12.54 15.95
N VAL A 97 1.64 -11.75 15.07
CA VAL A 97 1.06 -10.52 14.51
C VAL A 97 0.82 -10.63 13.02
N PHE A 98 -0.40 -10.34 12.59
CA PHE A 98 -0.67 -10.17 11.17
C PHE A 98 -0.45 -8.73 10.73
N PHE A 99 0.31 -8.58 9.66
CA PHE A 99 0.57 -7.31 8.97
C PHE A 99 -0.09 -7.32 7.59
N ASP A 100 -1.05 -6.44 7.43
CA ASP A 100 -1.82 -6.28 6.20
C ASP A 100 -0.98 -5.77 5.00
N CYS A 101 -1.57 -5.70 3.83
CA CYS A 101 -0.93 -5.24 2.59
C CYS A 101 -0.98 -3.72 2.36
N GLY A 102 -1.53 -2.94 3.28
CA GLY A 102 -1.71 -1.49 3.10
C GLY A 102 -0.40 -0.69 3.10
N SER A 103 -0.45 0.49 2.48
CA SER A 103 0.72 1.39 2.39
C SER A 103 1.22 1.94 3.73
N THR A 104 0.44 1.82 4.80
CA THR A 104 0.80 2.22 6.18
C THR A 104 1.61 1.14 6.90
N VAL A 105 1.42 -0.13 6.54
CA VAL A 105 1.98 -1.28 7.24
C VAL A 105 3.52 -1.31 7.28
N PRO A 106 4.25 -0.97 6.21
CA PRO A 106 5.71 -0.88 6.29
C PRO A 106 6.21 0.11 7.35
N PHE A 107 5.46 1.19 7.60
CA PHE A 107 5.80 2.15 8.65
C PHE A 107 5.61 1.58 10.06
N ILE A 108 4.67 0.65 10.27
CA ILE A 108 4.56 -0.09 11.53
C ILE A 108 5.82 -0.94 11.72
N ALA A 109 6.15 -1.76 10.72
CA ALA A 109 7.28 -2.67 10.77
C ALA A 109 8.60 -1.95 11.09
N THR A 110 8.86 -0.79 10.48
CA THR A 110 10.08 -0.02 10.70
C THR A 110 10.19 0.58 12.11
N GLN A 111 9.08 0.74 12.84
CA GLN A 111 9.04 1.34 14.18
C GLN A 111 9.04 0.31 15.33
N ILE A 112 8.94 -0.98 15.03
CA ILE A 112 9.01 -2.04 16.06
C ILE A 112 10.42 -2.02 16.66
N ASN A 113 10.50 -2.08 18.01
CA ASN A 113 11.78 -2.17 18.70
C ASN A 113 12.49 -3.49 18.32
N ASP A 114 13.77 -3.40 18.00
CA ASP A 114 14.57 -4.55 17.57
C ASP A 114 14.77 -5.61 18.67
N ASP A 115 14.58 -5.25 19.95
CA ASP A 115 14.66 -6.20 21.07
C ASP A 115 13.43 -7.12 21.20
N ILE A 116 12.30 -6.74 20.58
CA ILE A 116 11.05 -7.52 20.68
C ILE A 116 11.14 -8.79 19.82
N LYS A 117 10.85 -9.93 20.42
CA LYS A 117 10.74 -11.22 19.74
C LYS A 117 9.29 -11.50 19.40
N PHE A 118 8.98 -11.60 18.12
CA PHE A 118 7.60 -11.86 17.68
C PHE A 118 7.58 -12.65 16.38
N THR A 119 6.43 -13.26 16.09
CA THR A 119 6.16 -13.90 14.80
C THR A 119 5.31 -12.95 13.95
N ALA A 120 5.77 -12.64 12.76
CA ALA A 120 5.04 -11.83 11.80
C ALA A 120 4.43 -12.69 10.70
N LEU A 121 3.15 -12.48 10.42
CA LEU A 121 2.43 -13.08 9.30
C LEU A 121 2.04 -11.99 8.32
N CYS A 122 2.39 -12.10 7.05
CA CYS A 122 2.01 -11.14 6.01
C CYS A 122 1.72 -11.83 4.68
N CYS A 123 0.95 -11.15 3.82
CA CYS A 123 0.63 -11.60 2.46
C CYS A 123 0.94 -10.53 1.41
N SER A 124 1.92 -9.66 1.69
CA SER A 124 2.35 -8.63 0.75
C SER A 124 3.86 -8.43 0.77
N ILE A 125 4.41 -8.12 -0.40
CA ILE A 125 5.85 -7.92 -0.56
C ILE A 125 6.33 -6.63 0.15
N ASN A 126 5.54 -5.57 0.18
CA ASN A 126 5.91 -4.34 0.87
C ASN A 126 5.99 -4.52 2.40
N ALA A 127 5.10 -5.30 3.00
CA ALA A 127 5.20 -5.65 4.42
C ALA A 127 6.40 -6.57 4.68
N PHE A 128 6.58 -7.61 3.84
CA PHE A 128 7.70 -8.54 3.93
C PHE A 128 9.05 -7.80 3.92
N LEU A 129 9.29 -6.92 2.95
CA LEU A 129 10.54 -6.17 2.81
C LEU A 129 10.86 -5.27 4.02
N ALA A 130 9.85 -4.79 4.73
CA ALA A 130 10.06 -4.02 5.95
C ALA A 130 10.30 -4.91 7.18
N LEU A 131 9.61 -6.05 7.27
CA LEU A 131 9.70 -6.97 8.40
C LEU A 131 10.99 -7.81 8.38
N GLN A 132 11.54 -8.16 7.21
CA GLN A 132 12.77 -8.93 7.10
C GLN A 132 14.00 -8.24 7.72
N GLU A 133 13.94 -6.93 7.87
CA GLU A 133 15.01 -6.15 8.51
C GLU A 133 14.99 -6.24 10.05
N LYS A 134 13.94 -6.88 10.64
CA LYS A 134 13.81 -7.02 12.09
C LYS A 134 14.56 -8.26 12.60
N PRO A 135 15.57 -8.10 13.46
CA PRO A 135 16.51 -9.18 13.82
C PRO A 135 15.86 -10.30 14.64
N ASN A 136 14.80 -9.99 15.38
CA ASN A 136 14.10 -10.93 16.28
C ASN A 136 12.68 -11.27 15.77
N CYS A 137 12.44 -11.16 14.46
CA CYS A 137 11.17 -11.48 13.83
C CYS A 137 11.22 -12.85 13.16
N ASP A 138 10.36 -13.78 13.60
CA ASP A 138 10.07 -15.00 12.84
C ASP A 138 9.03 -14.66 11.77
N LEU A 139 9.45 -14.58 10.50
CA LEU A 139 8.65 -14.00 9.43
C LEU A 139 8.04 -15.05 8.52
N ILE A 140 6.71 -15.10 8.50
CA ILE A 140 5.92 -15.98 7.63
C ILE A 140 5.30 -15.14 6.50
N LEU A 141 5.74 -15.41 5.27
CA LEU A 141 5.13 -14.84 4.06
C LEU A 141 4.13 -15.84 3.49
N CYS A 142 2.83 -15.50 3.56
CA CYS A 142 1.79 -16.29 2.92
C CYS A 142 1.93 -16.21 1.40
N GLY A 143 2.18 -17.35 0.77
CA GLY A 143 2.45 -17.44 -0.65
C GLY A 143 1.23 -17.27 -1.55
N GLY A 144 1.48 -17.16 -2.86
CA GLY A 144 0.41 -17.09 -3.83
C GLY A 144 0.77 -16.38 -5.13
N ARG A 145 -0.26 -16.00 -5.90
CA ARG A 145 -0.11 -15.23 -7.13
C ARG A 145 0.12 -13.76 -6.83
N TYR A 146 1.23 -13.23 -7.26
CA TYR A 146 1.60 -11.84 -7.06
C TYR A 146 0.74 -10.87 -7.89
N SER A 147 0.18 -9.86 -7.23
CA SER A 147 -0.53 -8.73 -7.83
C SER A 147 0.34 -7.47 -7.76
N ARG A 148 0.68 -6.91 -8.92
CA ARG A 148 1.56 -5.72 -9.02
C ARG A 148 0.95 -4.44 -8.47
N HIS A 149 -0.38 -4.32 -8.46
CA HIS A 149 -1.06 -3.08 -8.10
C HIS A 149 -0.99 -2.79 -6.60
N ASN A 150 -1.04 -3.83 -5.79
CA ASN A 150 -1.11 -3.76 -4.33
C ASN A 150 0.00 -4.55 -3.63
N ALA A 151 0.98 -5.06 -4.40
CA ALA A 151 2.08 -5.91 -3.91
C ALA A 151 1.61 -7.14 -3.11
N PHE A 152 0.37 -7.57 -3.33
CA PHE A 152 -0.33 -8.60 -2.60
C PHE A 152 -0.09 -9.99 -3.22
N LEU A 153 0.02 -11.01 -2.37
CA LEU A 153 0.12 -12.41 -2.73
C LEU A 153 -1.24 -13.08 -2.50
N ASN A 154 -1.98 -13.28 -3.61
CA ASN A 154 -3.28 -13.90 -3.55
C ASN A 154 -3.14 -15.42 -3.57
N ARG A 155 -3.69 -16.10 -2.58
CA ARG A 155 -3.63 -17.57 -2.49
C ARG A 155 -4.13 -18.25 -3.78
N ILE A 156 -3.49 -19.34 -4.15
CA ILE A 156 -3.90 -20.19 -5.27
C ILE A 156 -4.69 -21.40 -4.75
N GLN A 157 -4.28 -21.94 -3.60
CA GLN A 157 -4.89 -23.11 -3.00
C GLN A 157 -6.11 -22.74 -2.11
N ARG A 158 -6.94 -23.74 -1.82
CA ARG A 158 -8.12 -23.58 -0.97
C ARG A 158 -7.75 -23.22 0.47
N HIS A 159 -6.66 -23.77 0.99
CA HIS A 159 -6.08 -23.47 2.31
C HIS A 159 -4.77 -22.72 2.17
N SER A 160 -4.52 -21.81 3.08
CA SER A 160 -3.27 -21.04 3.19
C SER A 160 -2.84 -20.96 4.64
N GLU A 161 -1.68 -20.40 4.89
CA GLU A 161 -1.14 -20.13 6.21
C GLU A 161 -2.12 -19.31 7.07
N LEU A 162 -2.86 -18.38 6.43
CA LEU A 162 -3.91 -17.58 7.09
C LEU A 162 -5.03 -18.42 7.69
N ASP A 163 -5.28 -19.60 7.16
CA ASP A 163 -6.32 -20.50 7.66
C ASP A 163 -5.83 -21.38 8.84
N MET A 164 -4.51 -21.45 9.06
CA MET A 164 -3.89 -22.34 10.04
C MET A 164 -3.34 -21.62 11.28
N ILE A 165 -3.09 -20.31 11.17
CA ILE A 165 -2.43 -19.53 12.21
C ILE A 165 -3.45 -18.64 12.90
N CYS A 166 -3.53 -18.74 14.25
CA CYS A 166 -4.25 -17.80 15.09
C CYS A 166 -3.30 -16.69 15.53
N THR A 167 -3.67 -15.44 15.24
CA THR A 167 -2.85 -14.28 15.60
C THR A 167 -3.34 -13.65 16.92
N ASN A 168 -2.42 -13.11 17.71
CA ASN A 168 -2.77 -12.31 18.88
C ASN A 168 -3.28 -10.94 18.42
N LYS A 169 -2.60 -10.35 17.45
CA LYS A 169 -2.87 -9.00 16.98
C LYS A 169 -2.90 -8.97 15.44
N ALA A 170 -3.82 -8.21 14.87
CA ALA A 170 -3.87 -7.99 13.43
C ALA A 170 -3.97 -6.48 13.15
N PHE A 171 -3.01 -5.94 12.42
CA PHE A 171 -3.03 -4.55 11.97
C PHE A 171 -3.62 -4.49 10.57
N ILE A 172 -4.85 -4.01 10.48
CA ILE A 172 -5.65 -3.94 9.27
C ILE A 172 -5.71 -2.49 8.77
N SER A 173 -5.33 -2.27 7.53
CA SER A 173 -5.47 -0.98 6.87
C SER A 173 -6.78 -0.90 6.08
N ALA A 174 -7.24 0.32 5.80
CA ALA A 174 -8.41 0.56 4.97
C ALA A 174 -8.21 1.72 4.01
N ALA A 175 -9.02 1.74 2.95
CA ALA A 175 -9.08 2.83 2.00
C ALA A 175 -10.27 3.76 2.29
N GLY A 176 -11.31 3.26 2.96
CA GLY A 176 -12.47 4.02 3.38
C GLY A 176 -13.06 3.49 4.69
N VAL A 177 -13.59 4.43 5.49
CA VAL A 177 -14.27 4.20 6.77
C VAL A 177 -15.58 4.98 6.78
N SER A 178 -16.70 4.28 6.89
CA SER A 178 -18.06 4.84 6.87
C SER A 178 -18.89 4.29 8.02
N ILE A 179 -19.73 5.12 8.61
CA ILE A 179 -20.65 4.70 9.67
C ILE A 179 -21.70 3.73 9.13
N GLN A 180 -22.19 3.96 7.91
CA GLN A 180 -23.27 3.17 7.31
C GLN A 180 -22.74 1.93 6.60
N GLN A 181 -21.55 1.99 6.00
CA GLN A 181 -21.03 0.96 5.11
C GLN A 181 -19.77 0.27 5.64
N GLY A 182 -19.39 0.58 6.88
CA GLY A 182 -18.25 -0.05 7.54
C GLY A 182 -16.91 0.36 6.94
N VAL A 183 -15.96 -0.57 7.03
CA VAL A 183 -14.58 -0.45 6.62
C VAL A 183 -14.38 -1.11 5.26
N THR A 184 -13.75 -0.40 4.32
CA THR A 184 -13.66 -0.82 2.92
C THR A 184 -12.25 -0.66 2.34
N CYS A 185 -11.93 -1.42 1.30
CA CYS A 185 -10.69 -1.30 0.53
C CYS A 185 -10.96 -1.39 -0.99
N PHE A 186 -9.90 -1.27 -1.79
CA PHE A 186 -10.04 -1.26 -3.25
C PHE A 186 -10.19 -2.65 -3.88
N ASN A 187 -9.70 -3.71 -3.24
CA ASN A 187 -9.55 -5.01 -3.86
C ASN A 187 -10.29 -6.11 -3.10
N PHE A 188 -11.10 -6.89 -3.79
CA PHE A 188 -11.91 -7.97 -3.21
C PHE A 188 -11.07 -9.12 -2.64
N ASP A 189 -9.91 -9.43 -3.23
CA ASP A 189 -9.04 -10.49 -2.72
C ASP A 189 -8.33 -10.06 -1.44
N GLU A 190 -7.95 -8.78 -1.33
CA GLU A 190 -7.45 -8.20 -0.07
C GLU A 190 -8.52 -8.24 1.02
N ALA A 191 -9.75 -7.83 0.71
CA ALA A 191 -10.85 -7.85 1.67
C ALA A 191 -11.07 -9.26 2.23
N LYS A 192 -11.07 -10.29 1.37
CA LYS A 192 -11.20 -11.68 1.79
C LYS A 192 -10.06 -12.15 2.70
N ALA A 193 -8.82 -11.73 2.44
CA ALA A 193 -7.69 -12.08 3.29
C ALA A 193 -7.82 -11.42 4.67
N LYS A 194 -8.18 -10.13 4.72
CA LYS A 194 -8.44 -9.39 5.95
C LYS A 194 -9.54 -10.04 6.79
N GLN A 195 -10.68 -10.36 6.16
CA GLN A 195 -11.81 -11.04 6.81
C GLN A 195 -11.38 -12.34 7.49
N ARG A 196 -10.61 -13.19 6.79
CA ARG A 196 -10.13 -14.45 7.36
C ARG A 196 -9.23 -14.30 8.55
N VAL A 197 -8.32 -13.32 8.50
CA VAL A 197 -7.45 -13.02 9.63
C VAL A 197 -8.28 -12.55 10.81
N MET A 198 -9.24 -11.66 10.57
CA MET A 198 -10.12 -11.13 11.62
C MET A 198 -10.98 -12.21 12.29
N GLU A 199 -11.32 -13.30 11.58
CA GLU A 199 -12.06 -14.45 12.15
C GLU A 199 -11.24 -15.20 13.22
N LYS A 200 -9.90 -15.09 13.21
CA LYS A 200 -8.99 -15.87 14.07
C LYS A 200 -8.04 -15.04 14.91
N THR A 201 -8.05 -13.75 14.75
CA THR A 201 -7.25 -12.86 15.59
C THR A 201 -7.91 -12.62 16.94
N GLN A 202 -7.09 -12.44 17.99
CA GLN A 202 -7.61 -12.08 19.31
C GLN A 202 -7.93 -10.59 19.39
N GLN A 203 -7.14 -9.74 18.73
CA GLN A 203 -7.33 -8.29 18.68
C GLN A 203 -7.13 -7.77 17.28
N ALA A 204 -8.14 -7.08 16.74
CA ALA A 204 -8.11 -6.43 15.45
C ALA A 204 -7.92 -4.91 15.59
N PHE A 205 -6.84 -4.39 15.05
CA PHE A 205 -6.52 -2.96 15.04
C PHE A 205 -6.76 -2.38 13.64
N LEU A 206 -7.65 -1.39 13.54
CA LEU A 206 -7.82 -0.62 12.31
C LEU A 206 -6.81 0.54 12.30
N VAL A 207 -5.90 0.56 11.34
CA VAL A 207 -4.86 1.59 11.21
C VAL A 207 -5.14 2.45 9.99
N VAL A 208 -5.59 3.68 10.21
CA VAL A 208 -6.03 4.60 9.14
C VAL A 208 -5.64 6.04 9.43
N ASP A 209 -5.24 6.78 8.42
CA ASP A 209 -5.12 8.23 8.53
C ASP A 209 -6.49 8.92 8.43
N HIS A 210 -6.58 10.15 8.97
CA HIS A 210 -7.83 10.92 9.03
C HIS A 210 -8.53 11.09 7.68
N SER A 211 -7.81 11.00 6.56
CA SER A 211 -8.37 11.16 5.21
C SER A 211 -9.26 9.99 4.78
N LYS A 212 -9.29 8.91 5.54
CA LYS A 212 -10.08 7.70 5.23
C LYS A 212 -11.51 7.76 5.76
N PHE A 213 -11.79 8.62 6.72
CA PHE A 213 -13.15 8.80 7.23
C PHE A 213 -14.08 9.40 6.17
N ASN A 214 -15.37 9.01 6.21
CA ASN A 214 -16.41 9.40 5.26
C ASN A 214 -16.09 8.99 3.80
N ARG A 215 -15.30 7.94 3.62
CA ARG A 215 -15.03 7.33 2.32
C ARG A 215 -15.54 5.90 2.27
N VAL A 216 -15.92 5.47 1.08
CA VAL A 216 -16.35 4.13 0.79
C VAL A 216 -15.67 3.67 -0.48
N GLU A 217 -15.11 2.47 -0.44
CA GLU A 217 -14.52 1.79 -1.58
C GLU A 217 -15.30 0.51 -1.89
N GLN A 218 -15.02 -0.11 -3.02
CA GLN A 218 -15.86 -1.18 -3.56
C GLN A 218 -15.83 -2.50 -2.79
N ALA A 219 -14.77 -2.79 -2.02
CA ALA A 219 -14.60 -4.06 -1.32
C ALA A 219 -14.79 -3.88 0.19
N TYR A 220 -15.86 -4.47 0.73
CA TYR A 220 -16.19 -4.47 2.14
C TYR A 220 -15.25 -5.38 2.93
N ILE A 221 -14.75 -4.89 4.07
CA ILE A 221 -13.92 -5.64 5.00
C ILE A 221 -14.76 -6.10 6.19
N ALA A 222 -15.27 -5.17 6.98
CA ALA A 222 -16.02 -5.45 8.19
C ALA A 222 -16.79 -4.20 8.66
N ASP A 223 -17.69 -4.38 9.62
CA ASP A 223 -18.27 -3.28 10.37
C ASP A 223 -17.23 -2.67 11.33
N LEU A 224 -17.42 -1.41 11.72
CA LEU A 224 -16.52 -0.74 12.68
C LEU A 224 -16.43 -1.49 14.02
N SER A 225 -17.52 -2.09 14.47
CA SER A 225 -17.59 -2.87 15.70
C SER A 225 -16.80 -4.17 15.68
N ALA A 226 -16.33 -4.62 14.52
CA ALA A 226 -15.48 -5.80 14.40
C ALA A 226 -14.00 -5.54 14.75
N PHE A 227 -13.64 -4.29 15.00
CA PHE A 227 -12.31 -3.90 15.44
C PHE A 227 -12.32 -3.61 16.94
N ASP A 228 -11.26 -3.98 17.65
CA ASP A 228 -11.10 -3.67 19.06
C ASP A 228 -10.59 -2.26 19.29
N THR A 229 -9.78 -1.75 18.36
CA THR A 229 -9.14 -0.43 18.45
C THR A 229 -8.96 0.18 17.06
N VAL A 230 -9.20 1.48 16.99
CA VAL A 230 -8.87 2.31 15.81
C VAL A 230 -7.67 3.19 16.13
N ILE A 231 -6.63 3.12 15.32
CA ILE A 231 -5.42 3.93 15.42
C ILE A 231 -5.47 4.98 14.31
N CYS A 232 -5.48 6.27 14.69
CA CYS A 232 -5.58 7.38 13.76
C CYS A 232 -4.55 8.47 14.09
N ASP A 233 -4.16 9.26 13.10
CA ASP A 233 -3.22 10.40 13.25
C ASP A 233 -3.90 11.65 13.84
N LYS A 234 -5.22 11.72 13.80
CA LYS A 234 -6.04 12.83 14.34
C LYS A 234 -7.32 12.29 14.98
N PRO A 235 -7.98 13.11 15.81
CA PRO A 235 -9.32 12.79 16.32
C PRO A 235 -10.26 12.40 15.18
N ALA A 236 -11.04 11.36 15.37
CA ALA A 236 -12.08 10.98 14.43
C ALA A 236 -13.15 12.11 14.33
N PRO A 237 -13.82 12.25 13.18
CA PRO A 237 -14.95 13.19 13.07
C PRO A 237 -16.01 12.89 14.13
N THR A 238 -16.67 13.92 14.67
CA THR A 238 -17.58 13.83 15.81
C THR A 238 -18.65 12.75 15.64
N ALA A 239 -19.17 12.56 14.43
CA ALA A 239 -20.18 11.56 14.13
C ALA A 239 -19.71 10.10 14.35
N PHE A 240 -18.40 9.86 14.41
CA PHE A 240 -17.81 8.55 14.63
C PHE A 240 -17.55 8.23 16.11
N ILE A 241 -17.45 9.23 16.99
CA ILE A 241 -16.97 9.07 18.37
C ILE A 241 -17.76 7.96 19.12
N ASP A 242 -19.10 7.99 19.03
CA ASP A 242 -19.97 7.02 19.69
C ASP A 242 -20.08 5.68 18.94
N LYS A 243 -19.47 5.55 17.77
CA LYS A 243 -19.53 4.36 16.90
C LYS A 243 -18.20 3.63 16.83
N LEU A 244 -17.12 4.27 17.24
CA LEU A 244 -15.81 3.66 17.27
C LEU A 244 -15.62 2.84 18.56
N PRO A 245 -14.89 1.72 18.48
CA PRO A 245 -14.35 1.07 19.66
C PRO A 245 -13.29 1.98 20.31
N THR A 246 -12.36 1.43 21.04
CA THR A 246 -11.24 2.22 21.59
C THR A 246 -10.54 2.99 20.47
N LEU A 247 -10.37 4.31 20.61
CA LEU A 247 -9.66 5.17 19.66
C LEU A 247 -8.33 5.62 20.26
N ILE A 248 -7.23 5.31 19.57
CA ILE A 248 -5.88 5.79 19.89
C ILE A 248 -5.48 6.85 18.87
N PHE A 249 -5.25 8.06 19.36
CA PHE A 249 -4.72 9.19 18.58
C PHE A 249 -3.97 10.13 19.54
N LYS A 250 -3.30 11.13 18.99
CA LYS A 250 -2.69 12.20 19.79
C LYS A 250 -3.31 13.56 19.50
#